data_bb4a9d776d2144043e890f2e84096bc3
#
_entry.id   bb4a9d776d2144043e890f2e84096bc3
#
_cell.length_a   1.000
_cell.length_b   1.000
_cell.length_c   1.000
_cell.angle_alpha   90.00
_cell.angle_beta   90.00
_cell.angle_gamma   90.00
#
_symmetry.space_group_name_H-M   'P 1'
#
loop_
_entity.id
_entity.type
_entity.pdbx_description
1 polymer ?
#
loop_
_entity_poly.entity_id
_entity_poly.type
_entity_poly.pdbx_seq_one_letter_code
_entity_poly.pdbx_strand_id
1 'polypeptide(L)'
;MIDRNGPNGMNGDQNMRIAINGLGRIGKLVIRAFVDEGLDAEIVLLNDVAGDAAVHAHLLEFDTVHGRWDAGLSAPDADTIAIGTRRIRFTRQAALAELPLAELGVDLVVDCTGAFKTPERLQPYFDAGVGKVVVSAPVKEGAANLVYGVNHQQDYDPATQHIVTAASCTTNCLAPVVKVVLETFGIRHGSMTTIHDVTNTQTIVDRPHRDLRRARSALNSLIPTTTGSATAITMIYPQLKGRLNGHAVRVPLLNASLTDCVFELERPTTAEAANAAFKAAAEGELAGILGYEERPLVSADYTNDTRSSIIDALSTMVVNETQLKVYAWYDNEMGYAWRLADVTRLVLAGLKP
;
A
#
# COMPACT_ATOMS: atom_id res chain seq x y z
N MET A 1 -1.30 63.52 -10.64
CA MET A 1 -0.64 62.28 -10.94
C MET A 1 -0.31 61.59 -9.62
N ILE A 2 -1.08 60.65 -9.20
CA ILE A 2 -0.89 59.87 -7.95
C ILE A 2 -0.44 58.49 -8.37
N ASP A 3 0.79 58.20 -7.97
CA ASP A 3 1.43 56.89 -8.19
C ASP A 3 0.71 55.81 -7.34
N ARG A 4 0.19 54.76 -8.01
CA ARG A 4 -0.43 53.60 -7.38
C ARG A 4 0.35 52.35 -7.76
N ASN A 5 1.51 52.19 -7.16
CA ASN A 5 2.19 50.89 -7.12
C ASN A 5 2.25 50.38 -5.67
N GLY A 6 1.17 49.72 -5.25
CA GLY A 6 1.21 48.85 -4.09
C GLY A 6 1.89 47.52 -4.46
N PRO A 7 2.62 46.86 -3.55
CA PRO A 7 3.30 45.62 -3.84
C PRO A 7 2.28 44.50 -4.08
N ASN A 8 2.23 43.98 -5.29
CA ASN A 8 1.57 42.73 -5.60
C ASN A 8 2.24 41.62 -4.77
N GLY A 9 1.55 41.17 -3.74
CA GLY A 9 1.87 39.96 -3.05
C GLY A 9 1.74 38.79 -4.05
N MET A 10 2.86 38.25 -4.46
CA MET A 10 2.91 36.96 -5.10
C MET A 10 2.47 35.92 -4.06
N ASN A 11 1.23 35.44 -4.14
CA ASN A 11 0.86 34.16 -3.60
C ASN A 11 1.59 33.12 -4.47
N GLY A 12 2.85 32.85 -4.12
CA GLY A 12 3.56 31.69 -4.66
C GLY A 12 2.78 30.45 -4.19
N ASP A 13 2.37 29.62 -5.12
CA ASP A 13 1.96 28.24 -4.86
C ASP A 13 3.06 27.58 -4.01
N GLN A 14 2.91 27.57 -2.69
CA GLN A 14 3.84 26.83 -1.84
C GLN A 14 3.59 25.35 -2.11
N ASN A 15 4.57 24.70 -2.74
CA ASN A 15 4.56 23.25 -2.93
C ASN A 15 4.37 22.58 -1.56
N MET A 16 3.39 21.67 -1.45
CA MET A 16 3.17 20.89 -0.23
C MET A 16 4.44 20.14 0.14
N ARG A 17 4.78 20.10 1.42
CA ARG A 17 6.02 19.49 1.94
C ARG A 17 5.71 18.20 2.68
N ILE A 18 6.36 17.12 2.27
CA ILE A 18 6.13 15.80 2.84
C ILE A 18 7.38 15.24 3.51
N ALA A 19 7.16 14.45 4.56
CA ALA A 19 8.17 13.63 5.19
C ALA A 19 7.82 12.14 5.03
N ILE A 20 8.84 11.30 4.85
CA ILE A 20 8.69 9.84 4.83
C ILE A 20 9.45 9.29 6.03
N ASN A 21 8.71 8.64 6.95
CA ASN A 21 9.27 7.99 8.12
C ASN A 21 9.25 6.47 7.95
N GLY A 22 10.42 5.85 8.00
CA GLY A 22 10.63 4.42 7.74
C GLY A 22 11.04 4.15 6.29
N LEU A 23 12.33 3.84 6.09
CA LEU A 23 12.91 3.50 4.80
C LEU A 23 13.12 1.99 4.65
N GLY A 24 12.14 1.21 5.10
CA GLY A 24 12.04 -0.23 4.82
C GLY A 24 11.69 -0.51 3.35
N ARG A 25 11.20 -1.72 3.05
CA ARG A 25 10.78 -2.10 1.69
C ARG A 25 9.78 -1.10 1.12
N ILE A 26 8.67 -0.87 1.81
CA ILE A 26 7.57 -0.01 1.33
C ILE A 26 7.99 1.46 1.26
N GLY A 27 8.69 1.99 2.27
CA GLY A 27 9.14 3.38 2.25
C GLY A 27 10.05 3.70 1.05
N LYS A 28 10.95 2.77 0.68
CA LYS A 28 11.79 2.94 -0.50
C LYS A 28 11.00 2.88 -1.81
N LEU A 29 10.04 1.96 -1.92
CA LEU A 29 9.24 1.84 -3.13
C LEU A 29 8.24 2.99 -3.31
N VAL A 30 7.69 3.53 -2.22
CA VAL A 30 6.83 4.72 -2.34
C VAL A 30 7.62 5.95 -2.76
N ILE A 31 8.91 6.07 -2.37
CA ILE A 31 9.79 7.12 -2.89
C ILE A 31 9.98 6.96 -4.40
N ARG A 32 10.22 5.74 -4.90
CA ARG A 32 10.30 5.47 -6.34
C ARG A 32 9.00 5.90 -7.03
N ALA A 33 7.83 5.48 -6.52
CA ALA A 33 6.53 5.84 -7.07
C ALA A 33 6.33 7.37 -7.13
N PHE A 34 6.72 8.10 -6.09
CA PHE A 34 6.62 9.55 -6.07
C PHE A 34 7.53 10.25 -7.08
N VAL A 35 8.72 9.73 -7.30
CA VAL A 35 9.68 10.32 -8.23
C VAL A 35 9.33 9.95 -9.67
N ASP A 36 9.04 8.67 -9.95
CA ASP A 36 8.82 8.16 -11.30
C ASP A 36 7.51 8.69 -11.91
N GLU A 37 6.45 8.84 -11.08
CA GLU A 37 5.16 9.35 -11.55
C GLU A 37 4.95 10.85 -11.31
N GLY A 38 5.91 11.53 -10.69
CA GLY A 38 5.82 12.96 -10.40
C GLY A 38 4.77 13.28 -9.34
N LEU A 39 5.18 13.31 -8.07
CA LEU A 39 4.33 13.80 -6.99
C LEU A 39 4.32 15.34 -7.00
N ASP A 40 3.12 15.93 -6.91
CA ASP A 40 2.92 17.38 -6.77
C ASP A 40 3.13 17.82 -5.30
N ALA A 41 4.31 17.50 -4.77
CA ALA A 41 4.80 17.85 -3.44
C ALA A 41 6.32 17.71 -3.37
N GLU A 42 6.93 18.38 -2.40
CA GLU A 42 8.37 18.28 -2.13
C GLU A 42 8.64 17.29 -0.99
N ILE A 43 9.47 16.27 -1.24
CA ILE A 43 10.00 15.40 -0.18
C ILE A 43 11.11 16.17 0.52
N VAL A 44 10.89 16.60 1.78
CA VAL A 44 11.85 17.41 2.54
C VAL A 44 12.58 16.64 3.62
N LEU A 45 12.03 15.50 4.06
CA LEU A 45 12.62 14.68 5.12
C LEU A 45 12.45 13.19 4.83
N LEU A 46 13.53 12.45 5.00
CA LEU A 46 13.56 11.00 5.12
C LEU A 46 14.08 10.62 6.51
N ASN A 47 13.46 9.68 7.17
CA ASN A 47 13.90 9.20 8.48
C ASN A 47 13.87 7.67 8.56
N ASP A 48 14.91 7.07 9.12
CA ASP A 48 14.93 5.66 9.55
C ASP A 48 15.89 5.48 10.72
N VAL A 49 15.55 4.64 11.68
CA VAL A 49 16.36 4.37 12.87
C VAL A 49 17.57 3.48 12.58
N ALA A 50 17.55 2.72 11.50
CA ALA A 50 18.58 1.77 11.10
C ALA A 50 19.30 2.24 9.84
N GLY A 51 20.60 2.03 9.77
CA GLY A 51 21.42 2.46 8.64
C GLY A 51 21.77 3.94 8.67
N ASP A 52 22.60 4.36 7.75
CA ASP A 52 22.95 5.75 7.49
C ASP A 52 22.51 6.18 6.09
N ALA A 53 22.74 7.43 5.72
CA ALA A 53 22.35 7.97 4.41
C ALA A 53 22.95 7.17 3.25
N ALA A 54 24.20 6.73 3.37
CA ALA A 54 24.89 5.98 2.32
C ALA A 54 24.27 4.58 2.12
N VAL A 55 23.95 3.89 3.20
CA VAL A 55 23.26 2.61 3.15
C VAL A 55 21.88 2.76 2.52
N HIS A 56 21.12 3.79 2.90
CA HIS A 56 19.79 3.99 2.32
C HIS A 56 19.84 4.43 0.85
N ALA A 57 20.79 5.28 0.44
CA ALA A 57 21.00 5.62 -0.96
C ALA A 57 21.33 4.37 -1.79
N HIS A 58 22.23 3.51 -1.29
CA HIS A 58 22.57 2.23 -1.92
C HIS A 58 21.34 1.32 -2.06
N LEU A 59 20.54 1.14 -0.99
CA LEU A 59 19.36 0.28 -0.99
C LEU A 59 18.14 0.89 -1.72
N LEU A 60 18.16 2.17 -2.05
CA LEU A 60 17.23 2.81 -2.98
C LEU A 60 17.62 2.50 -4.43
N GLU A 61 18.94 2.54 -4.75
CA GLU A 61 19.43 2.24 -6.09
C GLU A 61 19.35 0.75 -6.41
N PHE A 62 19.82 -0.12 -5.50
CA PHE A 62 19.92 -1.56 -5.73
C PHE A 62 18.91 -2.33 -4.88
N ASP A 63 17.99 -3.01 -5.55
CA ASP A 63 16.97 -3.83 -4.94
C ASP A 63 16.99 -5.24 -5.51
N THR A 64 17.12 -6.25 -4.64
CA THR A 64 17.20 -7.65 -5.06
C THR A 64 15.93 -8.14 -5.77
N VAL A 65 14.78 -7.58 -5.43
CA VAL A 65 13.47 -7.96 -5.98
C VAL A 65 13.11 -7.10 -7.19
N HIS A 66 13.20 -5.78 -7.04
CA HIS A 66 12.70 -4.81 -8.02
C HIS A 66 13.77 -4.29 -8.98
N GLY A 67 15.03 -4.75 -8.81
CA GLY A 67 16.13 -4.34 -9.66
C GLY A 67 16.67 -2.94 -9.37
N ARG A 68 17.60 -2.51 -10.21
CA ARG A 68 18.26 -1.22 -10.09
C ARG A 68 17.32 -0.08 -10.47
N TRP A 69 17.30 0.96 -9.64
CA TRP A 69 16.62 2.22 -9.92
C TRP A 69 17.65 3.32 -10.25
N ASP A 70 17.74 3.68 -11.53
CA ASP A 70 18.72 4.64 -12.02
C ASP A 70 18.18 6.09 -11.94
N ALA A 71 18.00 6.56 -10.70
CA ALA A 71 17.51 7.91 -10.41
C ALA A 71 18.61 8.86 -9.90
N GLY A 72 19.90 8.50 -10.05
CA GLY A 72 21.01 9.32 -9.61
C GLY A 72 21.13 9.42 -8.09
N LEU A 73 21.12 8.27 -7.42
CA LEU A 73 21.15 8.16 -5.95
C LEU A 73 22.58 8.44 -5.40
N SER A 74 22.65 9.23 -4.33
CA SER A 74 23.91 9.44 -3.60
C SER A 74 23.63 9.91 -2.17
N ALA A 75 24.66 9.82 -1.32
CA ALA A 75 24.69 10.43 0.01
C ALA A 75 25.89 11.38 0.07
N PRO A 76 25.70 12.64 -0.26
CA PRO A 76 26.81 13.60 -0.30
C PRO A 76 27.39 13.92 1.09
N ASP A 77 26.63 13.69 2.14
CA ASP A 77 27.00 13.82 3.54
C ASP A 77 26.17 12.87 4.42
N ALA A 78 26.40 12.84 5.73
CA ALA A 78 25.77 11.93 6.67
C ALA A 78 24.24 12.18 6.84
N ASP A 79 23.81 13.40 6.57
CA ASP A 79 22.44 13.88 6.86
C ASP A 79 21.66 14.22 5.59
N THR A 80 22.18 13.80 4.41
CA THR A 80 21.54 14.07 3.13
C THR A 80 21.49 12.82 2.25
N ILE A 81 20.30 12.52 1.71
CA ILE A 81 20.13 11.60 0.58
C ILE A 81 19.76 12.44 -0.64
N ALA A 82 20.51 12.26 -1.74
CA ALA A 82 20.22 12.93 -2.99
C ALA A 82 19.58 11.95 -4.00
N ILE A 83 18.56 12.44 -4.71
CA ILE A 83 17.88 11.74 -5.82
C ILE A 83 17.92 12.68 -7.02
N GLY A 84 18.78 12.39 -7.98
CA GLY A 84 19.09 13.32 -9.05
C GLY A 84 19.66 14.63 -8.49
N THR A 85 19.01 15.74 -8.79
CA THR A 85 19.39 17.08 -8.29
C THR A 85 18.75 17.42 -6.93
N ARG A 86 17.78 16.65 -6.46
CA ARG A 86 17.06 16.90 -5.20
C ARG A 86 17.91 16.43 -4.03
N ARG A 87 18.11 17.31 -3.05
CA ARG A 87 18.80 17.01 -1.79
C ARG A 87 17.78 16.96 -0.68
N ILE A 88 17.61 15.80 -0.04
CA ILE A 88 16.59 15.55 0.97
C ILE A 88 17.30 15.33 2.30
N ARG A 89 16.85 16.03 3.34
CA ARG A 89 17.38 15.85 4.70
C ARG A 89 17.10 14.43 5.18
N PHE A 90 18.12 13.77 5.74
CA PHE A 90 18.02 12.46 6.34
C PHE A 90 18.26 12.54 7.84
N THR A 91 17.45 11.83 8.64
CA THR A 91 17.59 11.73 10.09
C THR A 91 17.45 10.29 10.57
N ARG A 92 17.90 10.03 11.82
CA ARG A 92 17.83 8.71 12.47
C ARG A 92 17.11 8.77 13.81
N GLN A 93 16.01 9.52 13.85
CA GLN A 93 15.27 9.74 15.10
C GLN A 93 14.29 8.58 15.37
N ALA A 94 14.35 8.04 16.58
CA ALA A 94 13.44 6.99 17.03
C ALA A 94 12.14 7.56 17.63
N ALA A 95 12.21 8.72 18.27
CA ALA A 95 11.07 9.41 18.82
C ALA A 95 10.49 10.39 17.82
N LEU A 96 9.19 10.31 17.57
CA LEU A 96 8.51 11.19 16.59
C LEU A 96 8.63 12.67 16.94
N ALA A 97 8.66 12.99 18.23
CA ALA A 97 8.81 14.36 18.73
C ALA A 97 10.19 14.99 18.43
N GLU A 98 11.20 14.18 18.07
CA GLU A 98 12.55 14.65 17.72
C GLU A 98 12.71 14.89 16.21
N LEU A 99 11.72 14.53 15.41
CA LEU A 99 11.74 14.81 13.98
C LEU A 99 11.61 16.31 13.71
N PRO A 100 12.42 16.89 12.81
CA PRO A 100 12.41 18.34 12.54
C PRO A 100 11.22 18.78 11.66
N LEU A 101 10.01 18.28 11.93
CA LEU A 101 8.83 18.48 11.10
C LEU A 101 8.37 19.94 11.07
N ALA A 102 8.29 20.57 12.25
CA ALA A 102 7.91 21.99 12.35
C ALA A 102 8.96 22.91 11.71
N GLU A 103 10.26 22.65 11.93
CA GLU A 103 11.38 23.37 11.30
C GLU A 103 11.29 23.32 9.76
N LEU A 104 10.95 22.14 9.25
CA LEU A 104 10.85 21.90 7.81
C LEU A 104 9.50 22.27 7.22
N GLY A 105 8.52 22.67 8.03
CA GLY A 105 7.17 23.02 7.58
C GLY A 105 6.48 21.85 6.87
N VAL A 106 6.52 20.66 7.47
CA VAL A 106 5.93 19.45 6.87
C VAL A 106 4.41 19.48 6.97
N ASP A 107 3.73 19.40 5.84
CA ASP A 107 2.27 19.38 5.76
C ASP A 107 1.69 17.98 5.94
N LEU A 108 2.40 16.96 5.43
CA LEU A 108 1.96 15.55 5.44
C LEU A 108 3.13 14.61 5.75
N VAL A 109 2.88 13.62 6.59
CA VAL A 109 3.82 12.50 6.83
C VAL A 109 3.28 11.21 6.21
N VAL A 110 4.15 10.50 5.49
CA VAL A 110 3.92 9.10 5.09
C VAL A 110 4.69 8.21 6.07
N ASP A 111 3.97 7.54 6.98
CA ASP A 111 4.56 6.62 7.96
C ASP A 111 4.65 5.20 7.40
N CYS A 112 5.87 4.78 7.09
CA CYS A 112 6.22 3.44 6.61
C CYS A 112 6.97 2.60 7.66
N THR A 113 6.98 3.03 8.93
CA THR A 113 7.70 2.35 10.02
C THR A 113 7.05 1.02 10.42
N GLY A 114 5.73 0.90 10.23
CA GLY A 114 4.94 -0.21 10.75
C GLY A 114 4.88 -0.27 12.28
N ALA A 115 5.39 0.75 12.98
CA ALA A 115 5.46 0.82 14.43
C ALA A 115 4.28 1.57 15.06
N PHE A 116 3.81 2.64 14.45
CA PHE A 116 2.79 3.54 14.99
C PHE A 116 1.44 3.27 14.35
N LYS A 117 0.53 2.59 15.09
CA LYS A 117 -0.75 2.05 14.55
C LYS A 117 -1.95 2.43 15.40
N THR A 118 -1.85 3.47 16.19
CA THR A 118 -2.97 4.05 16.94
C THR A 118 -2.88 5.57 16.92
N PRO A 119 -4.02 6.30 17.01
CA PRO A 119 -4.03 7.76 17.02
C PRO A 119 -3.09 8.36 18.07
N GLU A 120 -3.06 7.80 19.28
CA GLU A 120 -2.23 8.29 20.39
C GLU A 120 -0.74 8.21 20.05
N ARG A 121 -0.32 7.14 19.34
CA ARG A 121 1.08 6.97 18.94
C ARG A 121 1.47 7.85 17.77
N LEU A 122 0.51 8.32 16.98
CA LEU A 122 0.68 9.23 15.86
C LEU A 122 0.56 10.71 16.28
N GLN A 123 0.04 10.98 17.50
CA GLN A 123 -0.21 12.33 18.00
C GLN A 123 1.02 13.26 17.90
N PRO A 124 2.27 12.83 18.16
CA PRO A 124 3.44 13.71 18.05
C PRO A 124 3.65 14.32 16.65
N TYR A 125 3.13 13.72 15.57
CA TYR A 125 3.15 14.34 14.25
C TYR A 125 2.26 15.60 14.22
N PHE A 126 1.06 15.51 14.79
CA PHE A 126 0.13 16.62 14.86
C PHE A 126 0.60 17.72 15.82
N ASP A 127 1.24 17.34 16.93
CA ASP A 127 1.85 18.29 17.88
C ASP A 127 2.98 19.09 17.22
N ALA A 128 3.65 18.54 16.20
CA ALA A 128 4.64 19.23 15.38
C ALA A 128 4.04 20.09 14.25
N GLY A 129 2.71 20.16 14.14
CA GLY A 129 2.02 21.00 13.13
C GLY A 129 1.68 20.28 11.81
N VAL A 130 1.91 18.96 11.70
CA VAL A 130 1.54 18.19 10.51
C VAL A 130 0.03 18.10 10.37
N GLY A 131 -0.50 18.42 9.18
CA GLY A 131 -1.94 18.42 8.92
C GLY A 131 -2.55 17.04 8.73
N LYS A 132 -1.83 16.13 8.08
CA LYS A 132 -2.29 14.76 7.75
C LYS A 132 -1.18 13.73 7.89
N VAL A 133 -1.57 12.50 8.21
CA VAL A 133 -0.66 11.34 8.26
C VAL A 133 -1.24 10.21 7.43
N VAL A 134 -0.44 9.70 6.48
CA VAL A 134 -0.76 8.49 5.70
C VAL A 134 0.08 7.34 6.24
N VAL A 135 -0.58 6.29 6.74
CA VAL A 135 0.10 5.13 7.38
C VAL A 135 0.10 3.94 6.44
N SER A 136 1.26 3.32 6.24
CA SER A 136 1.45 2.14 5.39
C SER A 136 1.00 0.82 6.04
N ALA A 137 0.08 0.88 6.97
CA ALA A 137 -0.47 -0.30 7.65
C ALA A 137 -1.88 0.03 8.16
N PRO A 138 -2.77 -0.97 8.31
CA PRO A 138 -4.08 -0.74 8.87
C PRO A 138 -4.02 -0.19 10.29
N VAL A 139 -4.85 0.82 10.57
CA VAL A 139 -5.10 1.39 11.89
C VAL A 139 -6.55 1.02 12.26
N LYS A 140 -6.74 0.35 13.40
CA LYS A 140 -8.05 -0.27 13.72
C LYS A 140 -9.15 0.74 14.01
N GLU A 141 -8.80 1.83 14.67
CA GLU A 141 -9.75 2.86 15.14
C GLU A 141 -9.15 4.24 14.92
N GLY A 142 -10.00 5.24 14.64
CA GLY A 142 -9.59 6.63 14.49
C GLY A 142 -8.84 6.95 13.20
N ALA A 143 -8.95 6.11 12.17
CA ALA A 143 -8.34 6.32 10.86
C ALA A 143 -9.27 5.88 9.72
N ALA A 144 -9.17 6.54 8.58
CA ALA A 144 -9.77 6.09 7.34
C ALA A 144 -8.89 5.00 6.71
N ASN A 145 -9.38 3.77 6.67
CA ASN A 145 -8.71 2.65 6.00
C ASN A 145 -9.20 2.57 4.55
N LEU A 146 -8.40 3.10 3.62
CA LEU A 146 -8.79 3.24 2.22
C LEU A 146 -8.17 2.14 1.37
N VAL A 147 -8.98 1.61 0.46
CA VAL A 147 -8.53 0.86 -0.71
C VAL A 147 -8.85 1.72 -1.93
N TYR A 148 -7.80 2.25 -2.54
CA TYR A 148 -7.95 3.12 -3.70
C TYR A 148 -8.62 2.38 -4.87
N GLY A 149 -9.57 3.02 -5.53
CA GLY A 149 -10.41 2.39 -6.55
C GLY A 149 -11.66 1.70 -6.00
N VAL A 150 -11.75 1.46 -4.68
CA VAL A 150 -12.87 0.71 -4.07
C VAL A 150 -13.72 1.59 -3.16
N ASN A 151 -13.16 2.13 -2.06
CA ASN A 151 -13.92 2.92 -1.08
C ASN A 151 -13.41 4.35 -0.88
N HIS A 152 -12.34 4.76 -1.58
CA HIS A 152 -11.67 6.03 -1.33
C HIS A 152 -12.55 7.26 -1.59
N GLN A 153 -13.53 7.18 -2.48
CA GLN A 153 -14.44 8.30 -2.78
C GLN A 153 -15.57 8.42 -1.77
N GLN A 154 -16.04 7.29 -1.23
CA GLN A 154 -17.17 7.25 -0.31
C GLN A 154 -16.75 7.42 1.16
N ASP A 155 -15.59 6.87 1.53
CA ASP A 155 -15.16 6.74 2.92
C ASP A 155 -14.12 7.78 3.33
N TYR A 156 -13.64 8.65 2.41
CA TYR A 156 -12.68 9.69 2.73
C TYR A 156 -13.32 11.07 2.76
N ASP A 157 -13.29 11.70 3.95
CA ASP A 157 -13.62 13.10 4.16
C ASP A 157 -12.35 13.87 4.59
N PRO A 158 -11.80 14.74 3.71
CA PRO A 158 -10.59 15.48 4.02
C PRO A 158 -10.75 16.47 5.18
N ALA A 159 -11.96 16.90 5.51
CA ALA A 159 -12.18 17.86 6.58
C ALA A 159 -12.06 17.25 7.97
N THR A 160 -12.43 15.97 8.13
CA THR A 160 -12.54 15.31 9.45
C THR A 160 -11.54 14.19 9.67
N GLN A 161 -10.99 13.60 8.61
CA GLN A 161 -10.09 12.45 8.70
C GLN A 161 -8.63 12.88 8.51
N HIS A 162 -7.89 12.93 9.62
CA HIS A 162 -6.48 13.35 9.64
C HIS A 162 -5.49 12.19 9.55
N ILE A 163 -5.91 10.98 9.95
CA ILE A 163 -5.15 9.75 9.82
C ILE A 163 -5.80 8.90 8.73
N VAL A 164 -5.02 8.58 7.70
CA VAL A 164 -5.47 7.79 6.56
C VAL A 164 -4.52 6.61 6.38
N THR A 165 -5.02 5.46 5.96
CA THR A 165 -4.18 4.30 5.64
C THR A 165 -4.49 3.77 4.25
N ALA A 166 -3.51 3.17 3.60
CA ALA A 166 -3.71 2.41 2.37
C ALA A 166 -4.05 0.92 2.65
N ALA A 167 -4.66 0.64 3.82
CA ALA A 167 -4.98 -0.72 4.27
C ALA A 167 -3.74 -1.66 4.24
N SER A 168 -3.85 -2.87 3.67
CA SER A 168 -2.74 -3.81 3.48
C SER A 168 -2.66 -4.29 2.03
N CYS A 169 -1.51 -4.85 1.63
CA CYS A 169 -1.31 -5.39 0.28
C CYS A 169 -2.36 -6.43 -0.09
N THR A 170 -2.61 -7.40 0.78
CA THR A 170 -3.62 -8.44 0.55
C THR A 170 -5.04 -7.87 0.54
N THR A 171 -5.34 -6.84 1.35
CA THR A 171 -6.65 -6.17 1.31
C THR A 171 -6.84 -5.42 -0.01
N ASN A 172 -5.79 -4.78 -0.52
CA ASN A 172 -5.82 -4.12 -1.84
C ASN A 172 -6.03 -5.13 -2.98
N CYS A 173 -5.46 -6.34 -2.88
CA CYS A 173 -5.73 -7.41 -3.84
C CYS A 173 -7.18 -7.93 -3.73
N LEU A 174 -7.66 -8.19 -2.52
CA LEU A 174 -8.95 -8.84 -2.29
C LEU A 174 -10.15 -7.92 -2.58
N ALA A 175 -10.06 -6.64 -2.23
CA ALA A 175 -11.20 -5.73 -2.28
C ALA A 175 -11.75 -5.50 -3.70
N PRO A 176 -10.94 -5.32 -4.76
CA PRO A 176 -11.45 -5.25 -6.13
C PRO A 176 -12.14 -6.53 -6.58
N VAL A 177 -11.61 -7.70 -6.19
CA VAL A 177 -12.23 -9.01 -6.48
C VAL A 177 -13.60 -9.10 -5.82
N VAL A 178 -13.67 -8.78 -4.52
CA VAL A 178 -14.94 -8.77 -3.76
C VAL A 178 -15.93 -7.78 -4.33
N LYS A 179 -15.48 -6.57 -4.75
CA LYS A 179 -16.34 -5.56 -5.38
C LYS A 179 -17.06 -6.16 -6.59
N VAL A 180 -16.31 -6.68 -7.55
CA VAL A 180 -16.87 -7.22 -8.79
C VAL A 180 -17.85 -8.37 -8.50
N VAL A 181 -17.44 -9.33 -7.65
CA VAL A 181 -18.27 -10.50 -7.35
C VAL A 181 -19.54 -10.11 -6.60
N LEU A 182 -19.42 -9.24 -5.59
CA LEU A 182 -20.56 -8.81 -4.76
C LEU A 182 -21.59 -8.02 -5.56
N GLU A 183 -21.16 -7.08 -6.37
CA GLU A 183 -22.06 -6.24 -7.17
C GLU A 183 -22.70 -7.01 -8.32
N THR A 184 -21.94 -7.91 -8.96
CA THR A 184 -22.44 -8.64 -10.14
C THR A 184 -23.26 -9.86 -9.76
N PHE A 185 -22.82 -10.66 -8.77
CA PHE A 185 -23.43 -11.97 -8.46
C PHE A 185 -24.02 -12.08 -7.06
N GLY A 186 -23.64 -11.18 -6.14
CA GLY A 186 -23.91 -11.32 -4.71
C GLY A 186 -23.04 -12.40 -4.06
N ILE A 187 -22.76 -12.27 -2.78
CA ILE A 187 -21.96 -13.22 -2.00
C ILE A 187 -22.78 -13.67 -0.78
N ARG A 188 -23.09 -14.95 -0.71
CA ARG A 188 -23.70 -15.57 0.48
C ARG A 188 -22.66 -15.74 1.58
N HIS A 189 -21.54 -16.35 1.25
CA HIS A 189 -20.36 -16.54 2.11
C HIS A 189 -19.15 -16.93 1.24
N GLY A 190 -17.98 -16.94 1.86
CA GLY A 190 -16.78 -17.34 1.15
C GLY A 190 -15.58 -17.50 2.07
N SER A 191 -14.50 -17.97 1.51
CA SER A 191 -13.21 -18.05 2.15
C SER A 191 -12.10 -17.65 1.19
N MET A 192 -11.01 -17.12 1.75
CA MET A 192 -9.82 -16.81 0.96
C MET A 192 -8.56 -17.39 1.60
N THR A 193 -7.62 -17.81 0.79
CA THR A 193 -6.26 -18.13 1.22
C THR A 193 -5.29 -17.31 0.42
N THR A 194 -4.46 -16.50 1.08
CA THR A 194 -3.34 -15.89 0.37
C THR A 194 -2.10 -16.76 0.49
N ILE A 195 -1.61 -17.22 -0.66
CA ILE A 195 -0.30 -17.85 -0.82
C ILE A 195 0.67 -16.70 -0.97
N HIS A 196 1.31 -16.34 0.15
CA HIS A 196 2.00 -15.07 0.31
C HIS A 196 3.50 -15.28 0.40
N ASP A 197 4.26 -14.48 -0.32
CA ASP A 197 5.71 -14.44 -0.21
C ASP A 197 6.18 -14.13 1.22
N VAL A 198 7.48 -14.26 1.46
CA VAL A 198 8.08 -13.87 2.74
C VAL A 198 8.15 -12.36 2.86
N THR A 199 8.03 -11.88 4.09
CA THR A 199 8.27 -10.49 4.46
C THR A 199 9.27 -10.45 5.62
N ASN A 200 9.68 -9.26 6.07
CA ASN A 200 10.58 -9.11 7.22
C ASN A 200 10.02 -9.68 8.54
N THR A 201 8.76 -10.16 8.55
CA THR A 201 8.18 -10.85 9.70
C THR A 201 8.53 -12.34 9.73
N GLN A 202 9.02 -12.91 8.64
CA GLN A 202 9.56 -14.27 8.58
C GLN A 202 11.03 -14.26 8.96
N THR A 203 11.55 -15.44 9.33
CA THR A 203 12.95 -15.62 9.71
C THR A 203 13.68 -16.55 8.74
N ILE A 204 14.98 -16.29 8.52
CA ILE A 204 15.84 -17.15 7.69
C ILE A 204 16.14 -18.46 8.41
N VAL A 205 16.52 -18.39 9.69
CA VAL A 205 16.72 -19.54 10.58
C VAL A 205 15.80 -19.43 11.78
N ASP A 206 15.48 -20.57 12.40
CA ASP A 206 14.55 -20.65 13.53
C ASP A 206 14.93 -19.64 14.65
N ARG A 207 13.96 -18.88 15.13
CA ARG A 207 14.12 -17.94 16.25
C ARG A 207 12.84 -17.81 17.06
N PRO A 208 12.90 -17.39 18.33
CA PRO A 208 11.71 -17.18 19.13
C PRO A 208 10.70 -16.21 18.51
N HIS A 209 9.44 -16.64 18.45
CA HIS A 209 8.29 -15.85 18.01
C HIS A 209 7.03 -16.34 18.73
N ARG A 210 6.09 -15.44 19.07
CA ARG A 210 4.83 -15.80 19.76
C ARG A 210 3.94 -16.76 18.95
N ASP A 211 3.95 -16.66 17.61
CA ASP A 211 3.37 -17.63 16.71
C ASP A 211 4.47 -18.66 16.39
N LEU A 212 4.29 -19.91 16.88
CA LEU A 212 5.29 -20.96 16.75
C LEU A 212 5.56 -21.38 15.30
N ARG A 213 4.60 -21.19 14.39
CA ARG A 213 4.82 -21.44 12.96
C ARG A 213 5.73 -20.38 12.34
N ARG A 214 5.57 -19.10 12.74
CA ARG A 214 6.46 -18.00 12.31
C ARG A 214 7.84 -18.04 12.97
N ALA A 215 8.02 -18.85 14.01
CA ALA A 215 9.32 -19.10 14.61
C ALA A 215 10.27 -19.94 13.73
N ARG A 216 9.72 -20.57 12.69
CA ARG A 216 10.44 -21.50 11.82
C ARG A 216 10.98 -20.80 10.58
N SER A 217 12.07 -21.37 10.02
CA SER A 217 12.70 -20.89 8.78
C SER A 217 11.71 -20.82 7.61
N ALA A 218 11.72 -19.70 6.91
CA ALA A 218 10.91 -19.49 5.72
C ALA A 218 11.60 -19.89 4.41
N LEU A 219 12.86 -20.31 4.46
CA LEU A 219 13.61 -20.64 3.23
C LEU A 219 13.12 -21.91 2.52
N ASN A 220 12.54 -22.84 3.26
CA ASN A 220 12.15 -24.15 2.75
C ASN A 220 10.84 -24.69 3.37
N SER A 221 10.00 -23.81 3.90
CA SER A 221 8.79 -24.20 4.61
C SER A 221 7.57 -23.46 4.10
N LEU A 222 6.45 -24.18 3.98
CA LEU A 222 5.12 -23.56 3.92
C LEU A 222 4.68 -23.26 5.34
N ILE A 223 4.32 -21.98 5.61
CA ILE A 223 3.98 -21.53 6.95
C ILE A 223 2.51 -21.04 6.97
N PRO A 224 1.54 -21.89 7.34
CA PRO A 224 0.17 -21.47 7.56
C PRO A 224 0.10 -20.49 8.74
N THR A 225 -0.59 -19.37 8.56
CA THR A 225 -0.73 -18.34 9.60
C THR A 225 -1.98 -17.51 9.38
N THR A 226 -2.28 -16.61 10.30
CA THR A 226 -3.42 -15.69 10.17
C THR A 226 -3.12 -14.57 9.20
N THR A 227 -4.17 -14.01 8.59
CA THR A 227 -4.15 -12.74 7.87
C THR A 227 -5.19 -11.79 8.44
N GLY A 228 -4.82 -10.53 8.64
CA GLY A 228 -5.76 -9.48 9.03
C GLY A 228 -6.68 -9.03 7.89
N SER A 229 -6.36 -9.41 6.65
CA SER A 229 -7.07 -8.92 5.46
C SER A 229 -8.50 -9.45 5.35
N ALA A 230 -8.75 -10.67 5.83
CA ALA A 230 -10.11 -11.22 5.88
C ALA A 230 -11.01 -10.43 6.85
N THR A 231 -10.47 -9.90 7.93
CA THR A 231 -11.20 -8.99 8.84
C THR A 231 -11.29 -7.59 8.23
N ALA A 232 -10.21 -7.10 7.62
CA ALA A 232 -10.15 -5.76 7.02
C ALA A 232 -11.18 -5.59 5.90
N ILE A 233 -11.43 -6.64 5.09
CA ILE A 233 -12.44 -6.59 4.03
C ILE A 233 -13.85 -6.36 4.57
N THR A 234 -14.14 -6.82 5.79
CA THR A 234 -15.45 -6.60 6.42
C THR A 234 -15.63 -5.21 7.02
N MET A 235 -14.56 -4.41 7.10
CA MET A 235 -14.66 -2.97 7.39
C MET A 235 -15.07 -2.19 6.14
N ILE A 236 -14.60 -2.63 4.96
CA ILE A 236 -14.95 -2.05 3.65
C ILE A 236 -16.34 -2.49 3.20
N TYR A 237 -16.66 -3.77 3.43
CA TYR A 237 -17.95 -4.38 3.10
C TYR A 237 -18.61 -4.97 4.36
N PRO A 238 -19.26 -4.14 5.21
CA PRO A 238 -19.84 -4.57 6.49
C PRO A 238 -20.86 -5.70 6.37
N GLN A 239 -21.56 -5.79 5.23
CA GLN A 239 -22.52 -6.87 4.93
C GLN A 239 -21.87 -8.26 4.84
N LEU A 240 -20.54 -8.34 4.66
CA LEU A 240 -19.79 -9.61 4.64
C LEU A 240 -19.26 -10.01 6.02
N LYS A 241 -19.57 -9.27 7.08
CA LYS A 241 -19.14 -9.61 8.44
C LYS A 241 -19.72 -10.97 8.85
N GLY A 242 -18.81 -11.90 9.22
CA GLY A 242 -19.17 -13.28 9.54
C GLY A 242 -19.43 -14.18 8.31
N ARG A 243 -19.42 -13.62 7.09
CA ARG A 243 -19.64 -14.37 5.85
C ARG A 243 -18.35 -14.59 5.05
N LEU A 244 -17.30 -13.81 5.28
CA LEU A 244 -16.01 -13.95 4.63
C LEU A 244 -14.89 -14.02 5.66
N ASN A 245 -14.05 -15.05 5.55
CA ASN A 245 -12.89 -15.25 6.40
C ASN A 245 -11.74 -15.89 5.60
N GLY A 246 -10.52 -15.99 6.19
CA GLY A 246 -9.41 -16.57 5.45
C GLY A 246 -8.13 -16.71 6.25
N HIS A 247 -7.13 -17.29 5.57
CA HIS A 247 -5.80 -17.60 6.09
C HIS A 247 -4.71 -17.08 5.15
N ALA A 248 -3.47 -17.10 5.64
CA ALA A 248 -2.28 -16.96 4.82
C ALA A 248 -1.44 -18.23 4.89
N VAL A 249 -0.80 -18.58 3.78
CA VAL A 249 0.29 -19.56 3.74
C VAL A 249 1.51 -18.82 3.22
N ARG A 250 2.54 -18.63 4.08
CA ARG A 250 3.81 -18.05 3.62
C ARG A 250 4.58 -19.12 2.86
N VAL A 251 5.15 -18.70 1.74
CA VAL A 251 5.93 -19.56 0.82
C VAL A 251 7.33 -18.99 0.62
N PRO A 252 8.35 -19.80 0.33
CA PRO A 252 9.73 -19.36 0.17
C PRO A 252 9.96 -18.64 -1.17
N LEU A 253 9.23 -17.56 -1.41
CA LEU A 253 9.38 -16.65 -2.54
C LEU A 253 9.63 -15.24 -2.01
N LEU A 254 10.39 -14.44 -2.75
CA LEU A 254 10.74 -13.08 -2.33
C LEU A 254 9.68 -12.05 -2.72
N ASN A 255 8.88 -12.34 -3.76
CA ASN A 255 7.87 -11.42 -4.27
C ASN A 255 6.80 -12.14 -5.09
N ALA A 256 5.72 -11.46 -5.31
CA ALA A 256 4.48 -11.84 -5.96
C ALA A 256 3.71 -12.95 -5.25
N SER A 257 2.56 -12.57 -4.76
CA SER A 257 1.64 -13.37 -3.99
C SER A 257 0.39 -13.69 -4.80
N LEU A 258 -0.32 -14.75 -4.39
CA LEU A 258 -1.56 -15.20 -5.01
C LEU A 258 -2.67 -15.28 -3.96
N THR A 259 -3.82 -14.68 -4.23
CA THR A 259 -5.03 -14.86 -3.44
C THR A 259 -5.93 -15.88 -4.11
N ASP A 260 -6.21 -16.98 -3.41
CA ASP A 260 -7.19 -18.01 -3.77
C ASP A 260 -8.51 -17.69 -3.06
N CYS A 261 -9.51 -17.27 -3.82
CA CYS A 261 -10.82 -16.89 -3.31
C CYS A 261 -11.87 -17.93 -3.73
N VAL A 262 -12.71 -18.36 -2.78
CA VAL A 262 -13.87 -19.21 -3.02
C VAL A 262 -15.11 -18.52 -2.45
N PHE A 263 -16.10 -18.28 -3.32
CA PHE A 263 -17.35 -17.61 -2.98
C PHE A 263 -18.54 -18.52 -3.29
N GLU A 264 -19.47 -18.64 -2.37
CA GLU A 264 -20.82 -19.12 -2.65
C GLU A 264 -21.66 -17.91 -3.04
N LEU A 265 -22.17 -17.90 -4.27
CA LEU A 265 -22.88 -16.78 -4.88
C LEU A 265 -24.39 -16.82 -4.60
N GLU A 266 -25.02 -15.64 -4.64
CA GLU A 266 -26.48 -15.52 -4.57
C GLU A 266 -27.16 -15.85 -5.90
N ARG A 267 -26.51 -15.53 -7.02
CA ARG A 267 -26.97 -15.76 -8.39
C ARG A 267 -26.07 -16.78 -9.10
N PRO A 268 -26.64 -17.73 -9.85
CA PRO A 268 -25.88 -18.66 -10.69
C PRO A 268 -25.03 -17.92 -11.72
N THR A 269 -23.88 -18.51 -12.07
CA THR A 269 -22.98 -17.97 -13.09
C THR A 269 -22.21 -19.09 -13.80
N THR A 270 -21.40 -18.72 -14.78
CA THR A 270 -20.40 -19.56 -15.46
C THR A 270 -19.02 -18.91 -15.33
N ALA A 271 -17.96 -19.66 -15.60
CA ALA A 271 -16.60 -19.12 -15.59
C ALA A 271 -16.43 -18.00 -16.63
N GLU A 272 -17.05 -18.14 -17.80
CA GLU A 272 -17.02 -17.14 -18.86
C GLU A 272 -17.73 -15.84 -18.45
N ALA A 273 -18.88 -15.94 -17.78
CA ALA A 273 -19.62 -14.76 -17.30
C ALA A 273 -18.87 -14.05 -16.17
N ALA A 274 -18.24 -14.82 -15.25
CA ALA A 274 -17.40 -14.26 -14.20
C ALA A 274 -16.17 -13.55 -14.80
N ASN A 275 -15.49 -14.17 -15.74
CA ASN A 275 -14.35 -13.59 -16.45
C ASN A 275 -14.73 -12.33 -17.22
N ALA A 276 -15.89 -12.31 -17.89
CA ALA A 276 -16.39 -11.14 -18.58
C ALA A 276 -16.65 -9.96 -17.64
N ALA A 277 -17.19 -10.22 -16.44
CA ALA A 277 -17.40 -9.20 -15.42
C ALA A 277 -16.06 -8.62 -14.91
N PHE A 278 -15.06 -9.46 -14.62
CA PHE A 278 -13.74 -9.01 -14.23
C PHE A 278 -13.03 -8.20 -15.33
N LYS A 279 -13.10 -8.67 -16.57
CA LYS A 279 -12.52 -7.96 -17.71
C LYS A 279 -13.15 -6.58 -17.91
N ALA A 280 -14.46 -6.49 -17.84
CA ALA A 280 -15.18 -5.23 -17.94
C ALA A 280 -14.80 -4.25 -16.83
N ALA A 281 -14.66 -4.72 -15.58
CA ALA A 281 -14.23 -3.89 -14.46
C ALA A 281 -12.76 -3.43 -14.62
N ALA A 282 -11.86 -4.32 -15.07
CA ALA A 282 -10.46 -4.01 -15.31
C ALA A 282 -10.24 -3.00 -16.45
N GLU A 283 -11.08 -3.03 -17.48
CA GLU A 283 -11.05 -2.08 -18.59
C GLU A 283 -11.87 -0.80 -18.30
N GLY A 284 -12.70 -0.79 -17.26
CA GLY A 284 -13.62 0.27 -16.89
C GLY A 284 -13.27 0.94 -15.56
N GLU A 285 -14.15 0.81 -14.57
CA GLU A 285 -14.08 1.54 -13.29
C GLU A 285 -12.84 1.23 -12.45
N LEU A 286 -12.24 0.04 -12.62
CA LEU A 286 -11.04 -0.39 -11.91
C LEU A 286 -9.79 -0.37 -12.80
N ALA A 287 -9.79 0.39 -13.89
CA ALA A 287 -8.63 0.53 -14.76
C ALA A 287 -7.40 1.01 -13.97
N GLY A 288 -6.26 0.32 -14.14
CA GLY A 288 -5.03 0.57 -13.39
C GLY A 288 -5.00 0.01 -11.95
N ILE A 289 -6.14 -0.47 -11.44
CA ILE A 289 -6.27 -1.10 -10.12
C ILE A 289 -6.43 -2.61 -10.24
N LEU A 290 -7.38 -3.06 -11.05
CA LEU A 290 -7.60 -4.46 -11.38
C LEU A 290 -6.99 -4.77 -12.74
N GLY A 291 -6.29 -5.88 -12.85
CA GLY A 291 -5.84 -6.47 -14.09
C GLY A 291 -6.63 -7.72 -14.44
N TYR A 292 -6.57 -8.09 -15.70
CA TYR A 292 -7.16 -9.32 -16.21
C TYR A 292 -6.16 -9.98 -17.17
N GLU A 293 -5.75 -11.23 -16.85
CA GLU A 293 -4.69 -11.93 -17.57
C GLU A 293 -5.21 -13.25 -18.14
N GLU A 294 -5.00 -13.43 -19.46
CA GLU A 294 -5.43 -14.62 -20.21
C GLU A 294 -4.25 -15.53 -20.61
N ARG A 295 -3.00 -15.10 -20.30
CA ARG A 295 -1.80 -15.91 -20.57
C ARG A 295 -1.47 -16.82 -19.38
N PRO A 296 -0.83 -17.98 -19.62
CA PRO A 296 -0.44 -18.92 -18.56
C PRO A 296 0.85 -18.44 -17.85
N LEU A 297 0.72 -17.38 -17.03
CA LEU A 297 1.82 -16.76 -16.30
C LEU A 297 1.96 -17.33 -14.88
N VAL A 298 3.12 -17.05 -14.25
CA VAL A 298 3.45 -17.47 -12.89
C VAL A 298 3.89 -16.28 -12.03
N SER A 299 4.09 -16.47 -10.73
CA SER A 299 4.40 -15.39 -9.79
C SER A 299 5.52 -14.45 -10.23
N ALA A 300 6.60 -14.99 -10.83
CA ALA A 300 7.75 -14.19 -11.28
C ALA A 300 7.39 -13.14 -12.35
N ASP A 301 6.35 -13.40 -13.15
CA ASP A 301 5.92 -12.51 -14.23
C ASP A 301 5.14 -11.28 -13.71
N TYR A 302 4.70 -11.32 -12.44
CA TYR A 302 3.98 -10.23 -11.78
C TYR A 302 4.86 -9.35 -10.90
N THR A 303 6.16 -9.64 -10.82
CA THR A 303 7.12 -8.74 -10.15
C THR A 303 7.16 -7.39 -10.87
N ASN A 304 7.08 -6.31 -10.11
CA ASN A 304 6.97 -4.93 -10.58
C ASN A 304 5.60 -4.55 -11.19
N ASP A 305 4.58 -5.38 -11.05
CA ASP A 305 3.23 -4.98 -11.44
C ASP A 305 2.66 -3.98 -10.42
N THR A 306 2.27 -2.81 -10.90
CA THR A 306 1.77 -1.72 -10.07
C THR A 306 0.27 -1.82 -9.76
N ARG A 307 -0.44 -2.75 -10.37
CA ARG A 307 -1.87 -2.98 -10.11
C ARG A 307 -2.06 -3.69 -8.77
N SER A 308 -3.19 -3.45 -8.15
CA SER A 308 -3.53 -4.03 -6.84
C SER A 308 -3.84 -5.53 -6.90
N SER A 309 -4.41 -5.98 -8.01
CA SER A 309 -4.95 -7.32 -8.19
C SER A 309 -5.00 -7.68 -9.66
N ILE A 310 -4.57 -8.87 -10.05
CA ILE A 310 -4.62 -9.33 -11.44
C ILE A 310 -5.33 -10.67 -11.48
N ILE A 311 -6.51 -10.73 -12.08
CA ILE A 311 -7.29 -11.96 -12.23
C ILE A 311 -6.57 -12.91 -13.16
N ASP A 312 -6.37 -14.15 -12.72
CA ASP A 312 -5.94 -15.27 -13.55
C ASP A 312 -7.19 -15.89 -14.21
N ALA A 313 -7.45 -15.47 -15.45
CA ALA A 313 -8.66 -15.88 -16.15
C ALA A 313 -8.71 -17.38 -16.45
N LEU A 314 -7.54 -18.00 -16.65
CA LEU A 314 -7.44 -19.44 -16.95
C LEU A 314 -7.77 -20.32 -15.74
N SER A 315 -7.63 -19.78 -14.54
CA SER A 315 -7.87 -20.48 -13.28
C SER A 315 -9.27 -20.23 -12.71
N THR A 316 -10.09 -19.39 -13.35
CA THR A 316 -11.46 -19.14 -12.90
C THR A 316 -12.30 -20.43 -13.07
N MET A 317 -12.99 -20.82 -12.00
CA MET A 317 -13.78 -22.04 -11.94
C MET A 317 -15.13 -21.79 -11.29
N VAL A 318 -16.18 -22.38 -11.83
CA VAL A 318 -17.51 -22.40 -11.20
C VAL A 318 -17.93 -23.86 -10.99
N VAL A 319 -18.31 -24.18 -9.75
CA VAL A 319 -18.80 -25.50 -9.37
C VAL A 319 -20.28 -25.36 -8.99
N ASN A 320 -21.11 -26.25 -9.51
CA ASN A 320 -22.56 -26.29 -9.24
C ASN A 320 -23.22 -24.90 -9.40
N GLU A 321 -22.84 -24.17 -10.45
CA GLU A 321 -23.40 -22.87 -10.88
C GLU A 321 -23.21 -21.72 -9.87
N THR A 322 -23.01 -21.97 -8.58
CA THR A 322 -22.98 -20.95 -7.52
C THR A 322 -21.67 -20.87 -6.77
N GLN A 323 -20.79 -21.89 -6.80
CA GLN A 323 -19.50 -21.80 -6.15
C GLN A 323 -18.44 -21.28 -7.12
N LEU A 324 -18.09 -20.01 -7.00
CA LEU A 324 -17.05 -19.36 -7.81
C LEU A 324 -15.70 -19.44 -7.10
N LYS A 325 -14.68 -19.94 -7.83
CA LYS A 325 -13.27 -19.91 -7.43
C LYS A 325 -12.49 -18.99 -8.35
N VAL A 326 -11.73 -18.06 -7.77
CA VAL A 326 -10.95 -17.05 -8.50
C VAL A 326 -9.55 -16.97 -7.92
N TYR A 327 -8.55 -16.95 -8.78
CA TYR A 327 -7.18 -16.60 -8.45
C TYR A 327 -6.90 -15.14 -8.82
N ALA A 328 -6.23 -14.43 -7.92
CA ALA A 328 -5.80 -13.06 -8.14
C ALA A 328 -4.34 -12.88 -7.69
N TRP A 329 -3.49 -12.51 -8.64
CA TRP A 329 -2.07 -12.21 -8.44
C TRP A 329 -1.88 -10.79 -7.94
N TYR A 330 -0.81 -10.55 -7.21
CA TYR A 330 -0.40 -9.20 -6.80
C TYR A 330 1.08 -9.14 -6.40
N ASP A 331 1.76 -8.07 -6.84
CA ASP A 331 3.02 -7.70 -6.23
C ASP A 331 2.73 -7.00 -4.89
N ASN A 332 2.97 -7.68 -3.78
CA ASN A 332 2.63 -7.19 -2.44
C ASN A 332 3.50 -6.01 -1.98
N GLU A 333 4.59 -5.70 -2.68
CA GLU A 333 5.43 -4.55 -2.42
C GLU A 333 5.17 -3.42 -3.43
N MET A 334 5.35 -3.66 -4.73
CA MET A 334 5.21 -2.65 -5.78
C MET A 334 3.75 -2.19 -5.92
N GLY A 335 2.80 -3.12 -6.10
CA GLY A 335 1.38 -2.78 -6.19
C GLY A 335 0.87 -2.03 -4.96
N TYR A 336 1.33 -2.43 -3.77
CA TYR A 336 0.97 -1.73 -2.54
C TYR A 336 1.59 -0.34 -2.43
N ALA A 337 2.87 -0.17 -2.80
CA ALA A 337 3.55 1.13 -2.76
C ALA A 337 2.89 2.15 -3.71
N TRP A 338 2.44 1.70 -4.89
CA TRP A 338 1.67 2.54 -5.82
C TRP A 338 0.31 2.94 -5.23
N ARG A 339 -0.41 2.03 -4.58
CA ARG A 339 -1.66 2.38 -3.85
C ARG A 339 -1.43 3.34 -2.70
N LEU A 340 -0.33 3.19 -1.96
CA LEU A 340 0.06 4.15 -0.93
C LEU A 340 0.36 5.53 -1.55
N ALA A 341 0.98 5.56 -2.72
CA ALA A 341 1.21 6.80 -3.46
C ALA A 341 -0.11 7.44 -3.93
N ASP A 342 -1.06 6.67 -4.45
CA ASP A 342 -2.37 7.19 -4.85
C ASP A 342 -3.17 7.74 -3.67
N VAL A 343 -3.17 7.04 -2.54
CA VAL A 343 -3.78 7.53 -1.30
C VAL A 343 -3.10 8.82 -0.81
N THR A 344 -1.77 8.89 -0.92
CA THR A 344 -1.04 10.12 -0.56
C THR A 344 -1.43 11.30 -1.47
N ARG A 345 -1.54 11.09 -2.79
CA ARG A 345 -2.02 12.12 -3.73
C ARG A 345 -3.44 12.58 -3.42
N LEU A 346 -4.32 11.63 -3.10
CA LEU A 346 -5.71 11.94 -2.69
C LEU A 346 -5.73 12.83 -1.45
N VAL A 347 -4.91 12.50 -0.44
CA VAL A 347 -4.82 13.26 0.81
C VAL A 347 -4.22 14.63 0.58
N LEU A 348 -3.18 14.77 -0.24
CA LEU A 348 -2.57 16.05 -0.62
C LEU A 348 -3.55 16.95 -1.35
N ALA A 349 -4.35 16.40 -2.26
CA ALA A 349 -5.39 17.15 -2.97
C ALA A 349 -6.44 17.73 -2.01
N GLY A 350 -6.76 17.03 -0.91
CA GLY A 350 -7.66 17.49 0.14
C GLY A 350 -7.03 18.48 1.14
N LEU A 351 -5.71 18.71 1.11
CA LEU A 351 -5.01 19.71 1.91
C LEU A 351 -4.89 21.06 1.18
N LYS A 352 -4.99 21.07 -0.15
CA LYS A 352 -5.00 22.31 -0.93
C LYS A 352 -6.27 23.09 -0.61
N PRO A 353 -6.18 24.42 -0.33
CA PRO A 353 -7.33 25.27 0.00
C PRO A 353 -8.32 25.41 -1.16
#